data_184da30bfe50cb3904767077a1eda9fc
#
_entry.id   184da30bfe50cb3904767077a1eda9fc
#
_cell.length_a   1.000
_cell.length_b   1.000
_cell.length_c   1.000
_cell.angle_alpha   90.00
_cell.angle_beta   90.00
_cell.angle_gamma   90.00
#
_symmetry.space_group_name_H-M   'P 1'
#
loop_
_entity.id
_entity.type
_entity.pdbx_description
1 polymer ?
#
loop_
_entity_poly.entity_id
_entity_poly.type
_entity_poly.pdbx_seq_one_letter_code
_entity_poly.pdbx_strand_id
1 'polypeptide(L)'
;PLEAARYIDEFHSPDIGWHFDVGNVLAFGWPEQWIHILGKRIQKLHIKEYSRKKAAKTGPGSGFDVEFLEGDNDWPAVLKAIDDIGYSGWGIAEQPGADSPAGLKNLSDRMDRIFAS
;
A
#
# COMPACT_ATOMS: atom_id res chain seq x y z
N PRO A 1 -11.25 6.31 6.41
CA PRO A 1 -10.00 6.52 7.18
C PRO A 1 -10.22 7.20 8.54
N LEU A 2 -11.24 8.05 8.68
CA LEU A 2 -11.52 8.72 9.97
C LEU A 2 -11.94 7.74 11.07
N GLU A 3 -12.73 6.73 10.73
CA GLU A 3 -13.10 5.65 11.66
C GLU A 3 -11.89 4.80 12.04
N ALA A 4 -11.02 4.51 11.06
CA ALA A 4 -9.79 3.77 11.29
C ALA A 4 -8.85 4.54 12.25
N ALA A 5 -8.70 5.84 12.07
CA ALA A 5 -7.90 6.68 12.97
C ALA A 5 -8.48 6.65 14.40
N ARG A 6 -9.79 6.83 14.53
CA ARG A 6 -10.48 6.76 15.83
C ARG A 6 -10.32 5.40 16.49
N TYR A 7 -10.46 4.32 15.72
CA TYR A 7 -10.30 2.96 16.21
C TYR A 7 -8.94 2.73 16.87
N ILE A 8 -7.86 3.22 16.26
CA ILE A 8 -6.52 3.13 16.86
C ILE A 8 -6.43 4.01 18.11
N ASP A 9 -6.95 5.22 18.08
CA ASP A 9 -6.88 6.16 19.21
C ASP A 9 -7.62 5.64 20.46
N GLU A 10 -8.69 4.87 20.29
CA GLU A 10 -9.47 4.29 21.40
C GLU A 10 -8.68 3.29 22.26
N PHE A 11 -7.59 2.72 21.75
CA PHE A 11 -6.72 1.84 22.56
C PHE A 11 -5.88 2.62 23.58
N HIS A 12 -5.67 3.92 23.39
CA HIS A 12 -4.82 4.75 24.24
C HIS A 12 -3.45 4.14 24.53
N SER A 13 -2.85 3.47 23.56
CA SER A 13 -1.59 2.75 23.70
C SER A 13 -0.62 3.08 22.56
N PRO A 14 0.65 3.37 22.85
CA PRO A 14 1.67 3.57 21.84
C PRO A 14 2.09 2.28 21.13
N ASP A 15 1.73 1.12 21.69
CA ASP A 15 2.11 -0.20 21.16
C ASP A 15 1.14 -0.71 20.08
N ILE A 16 0.04 0.01 19.88
CA ILE A 16 -0.98 -0.33 18.89
C ILE A 16 -0.96 0.69 17.77
N GLY A 17 -0.76 0.21 16.54
CA GLY A 17 -0.74 1.04 15.36
C GLY A 17 -1.39 0.34 14.17
N TRP A 18 -1.39 1.03 13.04
CA TRP A 18 -1.99 0.55 11.82
C TRP A 18 -0.94 -0.11 10.92
N HIS A 19 -1.20 -1.35 10.52
CA HIS A 19 -0.49 -1.99 9.42
C HIS A 19 -1.21 -1.59 8.13
N PHE A 20 -0.67 -0.64 7.40
CA PHE A 20 -1.30 -0.06 6.23
C PHE A 20 -0.92 -0.83 4.96
N ASP A 21 -1.91 -1.26 4.20
CA ASP A 21 -1.74 -1.93 2.91
C ASP A 21 -2.27 -1.05 1.78
N VAL A 22 -1.37 -0.58 0.92
CA VAL A 22 -1.68 0.35 -0.16
C VAL A 22 -2.69 -0.24 -1.15
N GLY A 23 -2.48 -1.49 -1.58
CA GLY A 23 -3.33 -2.14 -2.57
C GLY A 23 -4.71 -2.48 -2.02
N ASN A 24 -4.80 -2.93 -0.76
CA ASN A 24 -6.08 -3.21 -0.13
C ASN A 24 -6.93 -1.93 -0.03
N VAL A 25 -6.33 -0.81 0.31
CA VAL A 25 -7.05 0.47 0.36
C VAL A 25 -7.46 0.93 -1.02
N LEU A 26 -6.63 0.75 -2.04
CA LEU A 26 -6.96 1.15 -3.40
C LEU A 26 -8.22 0.45 -3.94
N ALA A 27 -8.53 -0.74 -3.44
CA ALA A 27 -9.75 -1.46 -3.84
C ALA A 27 -11.05 -0.67 -3.56
N PHE A 28 -11.06 0.22 -2.56
CA PHE A 28 -12.26 0.96 -2.15
C PHE A 28 -12.04 2.44 -1.77
N GLY A 29 -10.80 2.93 -1.84
CA GLY A 29 -10.46 4.29 -1.44
C GLY A 29 -9.23 4.81 -2.20
N TRP A 30 -8.65 5.88 -1.68
CA TRP A 30 -7.44 6.51 -2.18
C TRP A 30 -6.35 6.40 -1.12
N PRO A 31 -5.30 5.60 -1.35
CA PRO A 31 -4.25 5.34 -0.36
C PRO A 31 -3.62 6.61 0.20
N GLU A 32 -3.31 7.59 -0.65
CA GLU A 32 -2.69 8.84 -0.25
C GLU A 32 -3.56 9.65 0.75
N GLN A 33 -4.89 9.61 0.60
CA GLN A 33 -5.79 10.26 1.55
C GLN A 33 -5.81 9.53 2.89
N TRP A 34 -5.83 8.20 2.86
CA TRP A 34 -5.78 7.38 4.06
C TRP A 34 -4.47 7.59 4.83
N ILE A 35 -3.33 7.65 4.11
CA ILE A 35 -2.02 7.87 4.71
C ILE A 35 -1.99 9.20 5.46
N HIS A 36 -2.47 10.28 4.85
CA HIS A 36 -2.52 11.58 5.51
C HIS A 36 -3.39 11.58 6.77
N ILE A 37 -4.55 10.93 6.73
CA ILE A 37 -5.49 10.89 7.85
C ILE A 37 -4.97 10.00 8.99
N LEU A 38 -4.42 8.84 8.67
CA LEU A 38 -3.85 7.94 9.67
C LEU A 38 -2.56 8.51 10.28
N GLY A 39 -1.74 9.15 9.48
CA GLY A 39 -0.53 9.82 9.94
C GLY A 39 0.38 8.90 10.75
N LYS A 40 0.78 9.34 11.93
CA LYS A 40 1.69 8.62 12.85
C LYS A 40 1.13 7.31 13.40
N ARG A 41 -0.14 7.00 13.17
CA ARG A 41 -0.74 5.71 13.53
C ARG A 41 -0.25 4.57 12.64
N ILE A 42 0.29 4.90 11.46
CA ILE A 42 0.90 3.91 10.57
C ILE A 42 2.26 3.50 11.14
N GLN A 43 2.39 2.23 11.50
CA GLN A 43 3.64 1.65 12.03
C GLN A 43 4.29 0.67 11.05
N LYS A 44 3.56 0.22 10.04
CA LYS A 44 4.04 -0.72 9.04
C LYS A 44 3.32 -0.51 7.71
N LEU A 45 4.03 -0.72 6.60
CA LEU A 45 3.50 -0.60 5.25
C LEU A 45 3.61 -1.92 4.49
N HIS A 46 2.51 -2.36 3.90
CA HIS A 46 2.53 -3.27 2.76
C HIS A 46 2.48 -2.46 1.46
N ILE A 47 3.46 -2.72 0.62
CA ILE A 47 3.53 -2.21 -0.76
C ILE A 47 2.88 -3.27 -1.64
N LYS A 48 1.74 -2.92 -2.22
CA LYS A 48 0.88 -3.84 -2.94
C LYS A 48 0.20 -3.11 -4.09
N GLU A 49 0.09 -3.78 -5.22
CA GLU A 49 -0.60 -3.24 -6.38
C GLU A 49 -2.06 -3.72 -6.42
N TYR A 50 -2.89 -2.95 -7.07
CA TYR A 50 -4.27 -3.30 -7.36
C TYR A 50 -4.74 -2.63 -8.63
N SER A 51 -5.50 -3.36 -9.46
CA SER A 51 -6.14 -2.80 -10.64
C SER A 51 -7.66 -2.77 -10.50
N ARG A 52 -8.21 -1.59 -10.31
CA ARG A 52 -9.66 -1.34 -10.34
C ARG A 52 -10.26 -1.70 -11.70
N LYS A 53 -9.50 -1.42 -12.77
CA LYS A 53 -9.92 -1.74 -14.14
C LYS A 53 -10.08 -3.24 -14.36
N LYS A 54 -9.14 -4.05 -13.83
CA LYS A 54 -9.23 -5.50 -13.88
C LYS A 54 -10.35 -6.03 -13.00
N ALA A 55 -10.43 -5.53 -11.77
CA ALA A 55 -11.49 -5.89 -10.80
C ALA A 55 -12.91 -5.63 -11.35
N ALA A 56 -13.10 -4.52 -12.04
CA ALA A 56 -14.40 -4.18 -12.66
C ALA A 56 -14.82 -5.17 -13.77
N LYS A 57 -13.85 -5.84 -14.40
CA LYS A 57 -14.14 -6.79 -15.51
C LYS A 57 -14.34 -8.21 -15.01
N THR A 58 -13.57 -8.65 -14.03
CA THR A 58 -13.45 -10.07 -13.66
C THR A 58 -13.68 -10.34 -12.17
N GLY A 59 -14.08 -9.33 -11.41
CA GLY A 59 -14.40 -9.43 -9.98
C GLY A 59 -13.32 -8.83 -9.07
N PRO A 60 -13.69 -8.44 -7.84
CA PRO A 60 -12.81 -7.68 -6.94
C PRO A 60 -11.47 -8.35 -6.64
N GLY A 61 -11.47 -9.67 -6.43
CA GLY A 61 -10.25 -10.42 -6.11
C GLY A 61 -9.22 -10.40 -7.23
N SER A 62 -9.66 -10.36 -8.49
CA SER A 62 -8.75 -10.33 -9.65
C SER A 62 -7.95 -9.03 -9.78
N GLY A 63 -8.37 -7.98 -9.09
CA GLY A 63 -7.62 -6.73 -9.07
C GLY A 63 -6.21 -6.86 -8.49
N PHE A 64 -5.99 -7.88 -7.64
CA PHE A 64 -4.67 -8.16 -7.06
C PHE A 64 -3.74 -8.97 -8.00
N ASP A 65 -4.26 -9.53 -9.09
CA ASP A 65 -3.49 -10.32 -10.06
C ASP A 65 -2.80 -9.41 -11.09
N VAL A 66 -2.06 -8.43 -10.63
CA VAL A 66 -1.26 -7.52 -11.46
C VAL A 66 0.11 -7.37 -10.85
N GLU A 67 1.12 -7.10 -11.66
CA GLU A 67 2.44 -6.77 -11.16
C GLU A 67 2.51 -5.31 -10.71
N PHE A 68 3.53 -4.99 -9.91
CA PHE A 68 3.81 -3.59 -9.56
C PHE A 68 3.93 -2.73 -10.81
N LEU A 69 3.41 -1.52 -10.77
CA LEU A 69 3.37 -0.54 -11.86
C LEU A 69 2.40 -0.89 -13.02
N GLU A 70 1.63 -1.96 -12.88
CA GLU A 70 0.62 -2.35 -13.87
C GLU A 70 -0.82 -2.20 -13.35
N GLY A 71 -0.95 -1.74 -12.12
CA GLY A 71 -2.24 -1.41 -11.49
C GLY A 71 -2.62 0.05 -11.61
N ASP A 72 -3.44 0.48 -10.68
CA ASP A 72 -4.03 1.82 -10.67
C ASP A 72 -3.54 2.67 -9.47
N ASN A 73 -2.46 2.26 -8.76
CA ASN A 73 -1.83 3.10 -7.74
C ASN A 73 -1.16 4.33 -8.35
N ASP A 74 -1.45 5.50 -7.80
CA ASP A 74 -0.66 6.71 -8.04
C ASP A 74 0.56 6.69 -7.09
N TRP A 75 1.61 5.97 -7.49
CA TRP A 75 2.79 5.81 -6.65
C TRP A 75 3.45 7.13 -6.26
N PRO A 76 3.60 8.12 -7.14
CA PRO A 76 4.10 9.45 -6.76
C PRO A 76 3.27 10.09 -5.64
N ALA A 77 1.93 10.04 -5.72
CA ALA A 77 1.06 10.60 -4.69
C ALA A 77 1.14 9.79 -3.38
N VAL A 78 1.22 8.47 -3.46
CA VAL A 78 1.39 7.59 -2.30
C VAL A 78 2.71 7.87 -1.58
N LEU A 79 3.83 7.94 -2.32
CA LEU A 79 5.15 8.21 -1.73
C LEU A 79 5.21 9.59 -1.11
N LYS A 80 4.64 10.59 -1.79
CA LYS A 80 4.53 11.93 -1.23
C LYS A 80 3.76 11.94 0.09
N ALA A 81 2.65 11.23 0.17
CA ALA A 81 1.87 11.13 1.41
C ALA A 81 2.66 10.44 2.54
N ILE A 82 3.43 9.41 2.22
CA ILE A 82 4.33 8.74 3.17
C ILE A 82 5.40 9.70 3.71
N ASP A 83 6.00 10.50 2.84
CA ASP A 83 6.98 11.53 3.22
C ASP A 83 6.33 12.64 4.06
N ASP A 84 5.15 13.12 3.66
CA ASP A 84 4.44 14.20 4.35
C ASP A 84 4.10 13.85 5.81
N ILE A 85 3.84 12.57 6.12
CA ILE A 85 3.60 12.10 7.49
C ILE A 85 4.89 11.78 8.26
N GLY A 86 6.05 11.84 7.61
CA GLY A 86 7.36 11.53 8.19
C GLY A 86 7.51 10.05 8.55
N TYR A 87 6.91 9.15 7.77
CA TYR A 87 7.06 7.72 8.00
C TYR A 87 8.51 7.28 7.77
N SER A 88 9.05 6.57 8.74
CA SER A 88 10.39 5.97 8.68
C SER A 88 10.33 4.53 9.16
N GLY A 89 10.11 3.61 8.25
CA GLY A 89 9.95 2.19 8.55
C GLY A 89 10.09 1.34 7.30
N TRP A 90 9.72 0.08 7.42
CA TRP A 90 9.79 -0.88 6.32
C TRP A 90 8.61 -0.77 5.39
N GLY A 91 8.87 -0.78 4.07
CA GLY A 91 7.92 -1.11 3.03
C GLY A 91 8.07 -2.57 2.65
N ILE A 92 7.08 -3.39 2.97
CA ILE A 92 7.12 -4.84 2.74
C ILE A 92 6.28 -5.14 1.50
N ALA A 93 6.90 -5.74 0.48
CA ALA A 93 6.17 -6.19 -0.69
C ALA A 93 5.22 -7.34 -0.33
N GLU A 94 3.94 -7.18 -0.61
CA GLU A 94 2.94 -8.24 -0.57
C GLU A 94 2.35 -8.42 -1.97
N GLN A 95 3.10 -9.07 -2.84
CA GLN A 95 2.80 -9.15 -4.27
C GLN A 95 3.04 -10.58 -4.79
N PRO A 96 2.19 -11.11 -5.69
CA PRO A 96 2.46 -12.39 -6.33
C PRO A 96 3.72 -12.34 -7.21
N GLY A 97 4.26 -13.51 -7.53
CA GLY A 97 5.37 -13.66 -8.49
C GLY A 97 6.75 -13.79 -7.87
N ALA A 98 6.88 -13.87 -6.53
CA ALA A 98 8.17 -14.05 -5.83
C ALA A 98 8.52 -15.53 -5.57
N ASP A 99 7.97 -16.45 -6.33
CA ASP A 99 8.09 -17.90 -6.17
C ASP A 99 9.33 -18.49 -6.85
N SER A 100 10.14 -17.66 -7.50
CA SER A 100 11.40 -18.03 -8.16
C SER A 100 12.44 -16.92 -8.01
N PRO A 101 13.74 -17.22 -8.17
CA PRO A 101 14.78 -16.18 -8.17
C PRO A 101 14.56 -15.08 -9.21
N ALA A 102 14.08 -15.44 -10.39
CA ALA A 102 13.77 -14.49 -11.46
C ALA A 102 12.54 -13.63 -11.11
N GLY A 103 11.50 -14.23 -10.54
CA GLY A 103 10.30 -13.52 -10.06
C GLY A 103 10.62 -12.56 -8.92
N LEU A 104 11.42 -13.01 -7.96
CA LEU A 104 11.87 -12.17 -6.86
C LEU A 104 12.69 -10.98 -7.35
N LYS A 105 13.59 -11.21 -8.33
CA LYS A 105 14.34 -10.11 -8.95
C LYS A 105 13.43 -9.12 -9.67
N ASN A 106 12.47 -9.58 -10.47
CA ASN A 106 11.51 -8.70 -11.14
C ASN A 106 10.72 -7.84 -10.14
N LEU A 107 10.27 -8.44 -9.05
CA LEU A 107 9.55 -7.73 -7.98
C LEU A 107 10.44 -6.67 -7.33
N SER A 108 11.68 -7.01 -7.00
CA SER A 108 12.67 -6.07 -6.45
C SER A 108 12.94 -4.89 -7.40
N ASP A 109 13.22 -5.18 -8.68
CA ASP A 109 13.48 -4.15 -9.69
C ASP A 109 12.28 -3.19 -9.85
N ARG A 110 11.05 -3.70 -9.74
CA ARG A 110 9.84 -2.87 -9.80
C ARG A 110 9.65 -2.04 -8.54
N MET A 111 9.95 -2.58 -7.36
CA MET A 111 9.96 -1.80 -6.12
C MET A 111 10.97 -0.67 -6.18
N ASP A 112 12.19 -0.93 -6.66
CA ASP A 112 13.21 0.12 -6.82
C ASP A 112 12.69 1.25 -7.72
N ARG A 113 11.96 0.92 -8.79
CA ARG A 113 11.34 1.92 -9.68
C ARG A 113 10.22 2.71 -9.00
N ILE A 114 9.42 2.09 -8.14
CA ILE A 114 8.41 2.79 -7.34
C ILE A 114 9.10 3.84 -6.46
N PHE A 115 10.11 3.42 -5.68
CA PHE A 115 10.78 4.30 -4.73
C PHE A 115 11.74 5.32 -5.35
N ALA A 116 12.06 5.19 -6.63
CA ALA A 116 12.85 6.16 -7.39
C ALA A 116 11.99 7.22 -8.10
N SER A 117 10.66 7.10 -8.05
CA SER A 117 9.74 8.01 -8.75
C SER A 117 9.49 9.32 -8.00
#